data_1628e1db4302c1fc1c8ac97f6d5e5a30
#
_entry.id   1628e1db4302c1fc1c8ac97f6d5e5a30
#
_cell.length_a   1.000
_cell.length_b   1.000
_cell.length_c   1.000
_cell.angle_alpha   90.00
_cell.angle_beta   90.00
_cell.angle_gamma   90.00
#
_symmetry.space_group_name_H-M   'P 1'
#
loop_
_entity.id
_entity.type
_entity.pdbx_description
1 polymer ?
#
loop_
_entity_poly.entity_id
_entity_poly.type
_entity_poly.pdbx_seq_one_letter_code
_entity_poly.pdbx_strand_id
1 'polypeptide(L)'
;FFSILIIITAYLPLFAFEHIEKKLFTPMAYTVGYALIGALCVALFLIPGLAYMAYRKPRKVYHNRWLEKLQMLYHAQVVRVIDCPKAVLGVLAGILVLAGVLSYTVGKDFLPPLDEGAIWIQVQLPPGISIERSKEMGAELRNKLGQFPEMSYVMTQVGRDDEGAEAFSLSHIECGVGLKPYDSWTTGRNKAKLIEAMNDTLMTMPGYSVGFSQPIIDMVMDQIAGAHSDLALKIYGEDITETRHIADKVVNVIKQIPGATDVAVDQEPPLPQLQIIADRDRIAQYGLNVSDVADLIELAIGGKAI
;
A
#
# COMPACT_ATOMS: atom_id res chain seq x y z
N PHE A 1 -5.77 37.82 1.94
CA PHE A 1 -5.76 37.40 0.54
C PHE A 1 -4.42 36.75 0.17
N PHE A 2 -3.32 37.52 0.18
CA PHE A 2 -1.99 37.03 -0.22
C PHE A 2 -1.52 35.82 0.57
N SER A 3 -1.81 35.73 1.86
CA SER A 3 -1.42 34.58 2.70
C SER A 3 -2.05 33.28 2.22
N ILE A 4 -3.33 33.31 1.84
CA ILE A 4 -4.03 32.13 1.33
C ILE A 4 -3.49 31.75 -0.06
N LEU A 5 -3.20 32.75 -0.90
CA LEU A 5 -2.60 32.51 -2.21
C LEU A 5 -1.22 31.84 -2.11
N ILE A 6 -0.40 32.27 -1.15
CA ILE A 6 0.90 31.63 -0.86
C ILE A 6 0.71 30.16 -0.44
N ILE A 7 -0.27 29.90 0.43
CA ILE A 7 -0.57 28.52 0.85
C ILE A 7 -1.01 27.67 -0.35
N ILE A 8 -1.93 28.17 -1.19
CA ILE A 8 -2.35 27.46 -2.41
C ILE A 8 -1.14 27.17 -3.31
N THR A 9 -0.25 28.16 -3.49
CA THR A 9 0.96 27.97 -4.30
C THR A 9 1.90 26.90 -3.71
N ALA A 10 1.98 26.78 -2.38
CA ALA A 10 2.76 25.75 -1.71
C ALA A 10 2.22 24.33 -1.94
N TYR A 11 0.93 24.18 -2.27
CA TYR A 11 0.32 22.88 -2.60
C TYR A 11 0.40 22.53 -4.10
N LEU A 12 0.74 23.48 -4.97
CA LEU A 12 0.87 23.20 -6.42
C LEU A 12 1.84 22.06 -6.76
N PRO A 13 3.00 21.91 -6.09
CA PRO A 13 3.93 20.81 -6.37
C PRO A 13 3.31 19.42 -6.19
N LEU A 14 2.25 19.25 -5.36
CA LEU A 14 1.56 17.97 -5.17
C LEU A 14 0.89 17.46 -6.47
N PHE A 15 0.54 18.36 -7.37
CA PHE A 15 -0.03 18.00 -8.68
C PHE A 15 1.02 17.57 -9.71
N ALA A 16 2.30 17.82 -9.42
CA ALA A 16 3.41 17.41 -10.27
C ALA A 16 3.91 15.99 -9.97
N PHE A 17 3.37 15.34 -8.95
CA PHE A 17 3.70 13.94 -8.66
C PHE A 17 3.22 13.02 -9.77
N GLU A 18 3.99 11.96 -10.01
CA GLU A 18 3.72 10.92 -10.99
C GLU A 18 3.54 9.57 -10.28
N HIS A 19 3.08 8.56 -11.01
CA HIS A 19 2.97 7.18 -10.56
C HIS A 19 2.13 7.00 -9.27
N ILE A 20 2.69 6.37 -8.26
CA ILE A 20 2.06 5.96 -7.01
C ILE A 20 1.71 7.18 -6.15
N GLU A 21 2.65 8.11 -6.03
CA GLU A 21 2.48 9.35 -5.26
C GLU A 21 1.30 10.16 -5.76
N LYS A 22 1.11 10.21 -7.09
CA LYS A 22 -0.03 10.89 -7.71
C LYS A 22 -1.36 10.32 -7.25
N LYS A 23 -1.50 8.99 -7.21
CA LYS A 23 -2.74 8.32 -6.79
C LYS A 23 -3.13 8.68 -5.35
N LEU A 24 -2.14 8.75 -4.45
CA LEU A 24 -2.35 9.06 -3.04
C LEU A 24 -2.56 10.55 -2.77
N PHE A 25 -1.67 11.41 -3.33
CA PHE A 25 -1.68 12.83 -2.99
C PHE A 25 -2.67 13.66 -3.79
N THR A 26 -3.07 13.24 -5.00
CA THR A 26 -4.03 14.01 -5.83
C THR A 26 -5.39 14.21 -5.14
N PRO A 27 -6.07 13.18 -4.58
CA PRO A 27 -7.33 13.39 -3.87
C PRO A 27 -7.17 14.31 -2.65
N MET A 28 -6.06 14.18 -1.92
CA MET A 28 -5.74 15.03 -0.78
C MET A 28 -5.50 16.48 -1.22
N ALA A 29 -4.75 16.70 -2.30
CA ALA A 29 -4.49 18.03 -2.85
C ALA A 29 -5.78 18.73 -3.31
N TYR A 30 -6.71 18.00 -3.94
CA TYR A 30 -8.03 18.55 -4.31
C TYR A 30 -8.85 18.94 -3.09
N THR A 31 -8.94 18.08 -2.07
CA THR A 31 -9.71 18.39 -0.85
C THR A 31 -9.17 19.62 -0.13
N VAL A 32 -7.86 19.71 0.05
CA VAL A 32 -7.21 20.87 0.66
C VAL A 32 -7.37 22.10 -0.24
N GLY A 33 -7.19 21.97 -1.55
CA GLY A 33 -7.38 23.06 -2.51
C GLY A 33 -8.79 23.65 -2.47
N TYR A 34 -9.83 22.80 -2.50
CA TYR A 34 -11.22 23.28 -2.39
C TYR A 34 -11.52 23.89 -1.03
N ALA A 35 -10.98 23.33 0.06
CA ALA A 35 -11.13 23.92 1.38
C ALA A 35 -10.48 25.31 1.48
N LEU A 36 -9.30 25.51 0.89
CA LEU A 36 -8.62 26.80 0.85
C LEU A 36 -9.37 27.83 0.00
N ILE A 37 -9.92 27.43 -1.15
CA ILE A 37 -10.77 28.29 -1.99
C ILE A 37 -12.04 28.67 -1.21
N GLY A 38 -12.68 27.72 -0.55
CA GLY A 38 -13.84 27.99 0.30
C GLY A 38 -13.50 28.96 1.45
N ALA A 39 -12.36 28.74 2.13
CA ALA A 39 -11.88 29.63 3.17
C ALA A 39 -11.60 31.06 2.63
N LEU A 40 -11.07 31.17 1.42
CA LEU A 40 -10.87 32.46 0.76
C LEU A 40 -12.19 33.19 0.49
N CYS A 41 -13.20 32.47 -0.02
CA CYS A 41 -14.54 33.02 -0.23
C CYS A 41 -15.16 33.50 1.09
N VAL A 42 -15.07 32.70 2.14
CA VAL A 42 -15.55 33.08 3.48
C VAL A 42 -14.82 34.32 3.99
N ALA A 43 -13.48 34.37 3.84
CA ALA A 43 -12.67 35.51 4.29
C ALA A 43 -12.98 36.80 3.54
N LEU A 44 -13.30 36.70 2.24
CA LEU A 44 -13.56 37.89 1.40
C LEU A 44 -15.02 38.38 1.52
N PHE A 45 -15.98 37.48 1.62
CA PHE A 45 -17.40 37.84 1.55
C PHE A 45 -18.11 37.76 2.92
N LEU A 46 -17.91 36.67 3.65
CA LEU A 46 -18.66 36.41 4.87
C LEU A 46 -18.11 37.19 6.06
N ILE A 47 -16.77 37.21 6.24
CA ILE A 47 -16.14 37.88 7.41
C ILE A 47 -16.41 39.39 7.41
N PRO A 48 -16.24 40.15 6.31
CA PRO A 48 -16.56 41.58 6.32
C PRO A 48 -18.03 41.85 6.57
N GLY A 49 -18.93 41.02 6.02
CA GLY A 49 -20.37 41.11 6.27
C GLY A 49 -20.73 40.91 7.74
N LEU A 50 -20.22 39.82 8.34
CA LEU A 50 -20.40 39.54 9.77
C LEU A 50 -19.76 40.61 10.67
N ALA A 51 -18.59 41.10 10.32
CA ALA A 51 -17.90 42.17 11.04
C ALA A 51 -18.75 43.46 11.02
N TYR A 52 -19.26 43.84 9.85
CA TYR A 52 -20.18 44.99 9.75
C TYR A 52 -21.41 44.82 10.64
N MET A 53 -22.04 43.63 10.63
CA MET A 53 -23.20 43.36 11.47
C MET A 53 -22.85 43.40 12.96
N ALA A 54 -21.73 42.82 13.36
CA ALA A 54 -21.26 42.75 14.75
C ALA A 54 -20.87 44.11 15.32
N TYR A 55 -20.27 44.98 14.50
CA TYR A 55 -19.77 46.30 14.91
C TYR A 55 -20.69 47.44 14.53
N ARG A 56 -21.92 47.19 14.06
CA ARG A 56 -22.91 48.19 13.69
C ARG A 56 -23.29 49.14 14.86
N LYS A 57 -23.16 48.66 16.11
CA LYS A 57 -23.37 49.47 17.31
C LYS A 57 -21.98 49.81 17.93
N PRO A 58 -21.77 51.09 18.28
CA PRO A 58 -20.49 51.50 18.91
C PRO A 58 -20.32 50.76 20.23
N ARG A 59 -19.26 49.99 20.34
CA ARG A 59 -18.88 49.30 21.60
C ARG A 59 -17.68 50.03 22.22
N LYS A 60 -17.61 50.01 23.56
CA LYS A 60 -16.46 50.52 24.30
C LYS A 60 -15.21 49.75 23.86
N VAL A 61 -14.20 50.49 23.39
CA VAL A 61 -12.89 49.93 23.04
C VAL A 61 -12.21 49.47 24.33
N TYR A 62 -11.91 48.18 24.42
CA TYR A 62 -11.21 47.62 25.57
C TYR A 62 -9.69 47.74 25.33
N HIS A 63 -9.02 48.57 26.14
CA HIS A 63 -7.58 48.69 26.08
C HIS A 63 -6.91 47.48 26.70
N ASN A 64 -6.26 46.65 25.86
CA ASN A 64 -5.50 45.49 26.33
C ASN A 64 -4.00 45.80 26.27
N ARG A 65 -3.39 46.01 27.44
CA ARG A 65 -1.96 46.36 27.57
C ARG A 65 -1.01 45.32 26.96
N TRP A 66 -1.42 44.04 26.93
CA TRP A 66 -0.67 42.97 26.30
C TRP A 66 -0.67 43.11 24.77
N LEU A 67 -1.81 43.44 24.22
CA LEU A 67 -1.98 43.64 22.76
C LEU A 67 -1.17 44.84 22.31
N GLU A 68 -1.17 45.94 23.09
CA GLU A 68 -0.37 47.14 22.79
C GLU A 68 1.15 46.84 22.79
N LYS A 69 1.63 46.12 23.80
CA LYS A 69 3.03 45.68 23.82
C LYS A 69 3.40 44.83 22.60
N LEU A 70 2.53 43.89 22.23
CA LEU A 70 2.73 43.02 21.09
C LEU A 70 2.75 43.81 19.77
N GLN A 71 1.84 44.79 19.63
CA GLN A 71 1.79 45.69 18.49
C GLN A 71 3.04 46.57 18.36
N MET A 72 3.53 47.13 19.49
CA MET A 72 4.78 47.89 19.49
C MET A 72 5.98 47.04 19.08
N LEU A 73 6.08 45.81 19.61
CA LEU A 73 7.14 44.86 19.24
C LEU A 73 7.09 44.52 17.76
N TYR A 74 5.89 44.19 17.27
CA TYR A 74 5.66 43.85 15.87
C TYR A 74 5.99 45.03 14.95
N HIS A 75 5.50 46.23 15.28
CA HIS A 75 5.80 47.43 14.50
C HIS A 75 7.31 47.69 14.42
N ALA A 76 8.02 47.62 15.55
CA ALA A 76 9.47 47.79 15.57
C ALA A 76 10.21 46.75 14.71
N GLN A 77 9.74 45.52 14.66
CA GLN A 77 10.32 44.48 13.80
C GLN A 77 10.01 44.73 12.31
N VAL A 78 8.77 45.11 11.97
CA VAL A 78 8.38 45.40 10.60
C VAL A 78 9.17 46.56 10.03
N VAL A 79 9.32 47.65 10.80
CA VAL A 79 10.13 48.83 10.39
C VAL A 79 11.57 48.38 10.13
N ARG A 80 12.19 47.61 11.05
CA ARG A 80 13.57 47.12 10.86
C ARG A 80 13.74 46.24 9.61
N VAL A 81 12.74 45.37 9.31
CA VAL A 81 12.74 44.54 8.11
C VAL A 81 12.65 45.39 6.83
N ILE A 82 11.81 46.42 6.85
CA ILE A 82 11.65 47.34 5.70
C ILE A 82 12.92 48.19 5.48
N ASP A 83 13.55 48.65 6.56
CA ASP A 83 14.75 49.50 6.48
C ASP A 83 16.01 48.74 6.05
N CYS A 84 16.02 47.37 6.22
CA CYS A 84 17.17 46.55 5.91
C CYS A 84 16.86 45.45 4.86
N PRO A 85 16.42 45.80 3.63
CA PRO A 85 15.97 44.81 2.64
C PRO A 85 17.09 43.84 2.19
N LYS A 86 18.35 44.31 2.16
CA LYS A 86 19.49 43.45 1.81
C LYS A 86 19.76 42.36 2.86
N ALA A 87 19.59 42.66 4.15
CA ALA A 87 19.73 41.70 5.21
C ALA A 87 18.62 40.64 5.17
N VAL A 88 17.39 41.10 4.89
CA VAL A 88 16.23 40.20 4.73
C VAL A 88 16.43 39.22 3.55
N LEU A 89 16.87 39.75 2.40
CA LEU A 89 17.21 38.91 1.23
C LEU A 89 18.35 37.93 1.54
N GLY A 90 19.37 38.38 2.29
CA GLY A 90 20.48 37.52 2.71
C GLY A 90 20.02 36.37 3.63
N VAL A 91 19.15 36.66 4.61
CA VAL A 91 18.57 35.63 5.48
C VAL A 91 17.69 34.66 4.68
N LEU A 92 16.85 35.19 3.78
CA LEU A 92 16.00 34.33 2.93
C LEU A 92 16.86 33.42 2.04
N ALA A 93 17.88 33.96 1.39
CA ALA A 93 18.81 33.17 0.58
C ALA A 93 19.55 32.11 1.43
N GLY A 94 19.97 32.50 2.63
CA GLY A 94 20.59 31.55 3.57
C GLY A 94 19.66 30.38 3.97
N ILE A 95 18.39 30.71 4.24
CA ILE A 95 17.37 29.65 4.55
C ILE A 95 17.14 28.77 3.34
N LEU A 96 17.05 29.31 2.12
CA LEU A 96 16.87 28.52 0.90
C LEU A 96 18.08 27.61 0.61
N VAL A 97 19.30 28.12 0.79
CA VAL A 97 20.51 27.31 0.65
C VAL A 97 20.55 26.21 1.70
N LEU A 98 20.24 26.54 2.96
CA LEU A 98 20.18 25.56 4.04
C LEU A 98 19.12 24.48 3.75
N ALA A 99 17.92 24.87 3.31
CA ALA A 99 16.86 23.94 2.92
C ALA A 99 17.28 23.04 1.75
N GLY A 100 17.98 23.61 0.75
CA GLY A 100 18.54 22.87 -0.37
C GLY A 100 19.60 21.85 0.06
N VAL A 101 20.49 22.22 0.97
CA VAL A 101 21.50 21.30 1.53
C VAL A 101 20.82 20.20 2.35
N LEU A 102 19.88 20.55 3.22
CA LEU A 102 19.15 19.59 4.04
C LEU A 102 18.32 18.63 3.18
N SER A 103 17.71 19.09 2.09
CA SER A 103 16.95 18.22 1.18
C SER A 103 17.81 17.15 0.49
N TYR A 104 19.12 17.36 0.41
CA TYR A 104 20.07 16.40 -0.13
C TYR A 104 20.38 15.26 0.86
N THR A 105 20.26 15.55 2.16
CA THR A 105 20.53 14.57 3.25
C THR A 105 19.30 13.81 3.69
N VAL A 106 18.11 14.30 3.32
CA VAL A 106 16.84 13.62 3.63
C VAL A 106 16.64 12.47 2.64
N GLY A 107 16.36 11.27 3.16
CA GLY A 107 16.00 10.10 2.35
C GLY A 107 14.79 10.41 1.46
N LYS A 108 14.74 9.76 0.30
CA LYS A 108 13.66 9.93 -0.69
C LYS A 108 12.68 8.75 -0.68
N ASP A 109 12.67 7.97 0.39
CA ASP A 109 11.77 6.85 0.52
C ASP A 109 10.33 7.36 0.64
N PHE A 110 9.46 6.84 -0.22
CA PHE A 110 8.06 7.24 -0.28
C PHE A 110 7.30 6.89 1.01
N LEU A 111 7.54 5.68 1.52
CA LEU A 111 7.06 5.21 2.81
C LEU A 111 8.28 4.76 3.61
N PRO A 112 8.54 5.37 4.78
CA PRO A 112 9.55 4.81 5.67
C PRO A 112 9.13 3.38 6.04
N PRO A 113 10.08 2.44 6.19
CA PRO A 113 9.78 1.09 6.63
C PRO A 113 9.13 1.15 8.02
N LEU A 114 7.80 1.11 8.05
CA LEU A 114 7.04 1.03 9.28
C LEU A 114 7.21 -0.38 9.83
N ASP A 115 7.62 -0.49 11.07
CA ASP A 115 7.63 -1.79 11.75
C ASP A 115 6.28 -2.01 12.42
N GLU A 116 5.49 -2.91 11.85
CA GLU A 116 4.14 -3.21 12.30
C GLU A 116 4.10 -4.22 13.45
N GLY A 117 5.26 -4.71 13.93
CA GLY A 117 5.30 -5.81 14.91
C GLY A 117 4.72 -7.12 14.39
N ALA A 118 4.57 -7.25 13.09
CA ALA A 118 4.07 -8.42 12.40
C ALA A 118 4.90 -8.71 11.13
N ILE A 119 4.80 -9.93 10.63
CA ILE A 119 5.39 -10.36 9.37
C ILE A 119 4.28 -10.97 8.53
N TRP A 120 4.23 -10.61 7.25
CA TRP A 120 3.36 -11.22 6.26
C TRP A 120 4.19 -12.06 5.32
N ILE A 121 3.83 -13.33 5.17
CA ILE A 121 4.57 -14.27 4.34
C ILE A 121 3.64 -14.78 3.26
N GLN A 122 4.02 -14.57 2.02
CA GLN A 122 3.36 -15.15 0.87
C GLN A 122 4.11 -16.42 0.48
N VAL A 123 3.38 -17.50 0.35
CA VAL A 123 3.94 -18.82 0.01
C VAL A 123 3.28 -19.32 -1.25
N GLN A 124 4.10 -19.51 -2.28
CA GLN A 124 3.68 -20.15 -3.52
C GLN A 124 4.04 -21.62 -3.51
N LEU A 125 3.05 -22.48 -3.65
CA LEU A 125 3.16 -23.93 -3.77
C LEU A 125 3.19 -24.35 -5.24
N PRO A 126 3.54 -25.60 -5.55
CA PRO A 126 3.46 -26.11 -6.91
C PRO A 126 2.06 -25.98 -7.50
N PRO A 127 1.93 -25.53 -8.76
CA PRO A 127 0.65 -25.35 -9.43
C PRO A 127 -0.10 -26.70 -9.55
N GLY A 128 -1.43 -26.65 -9.46
CA GLY A 128 -2.28 -27.84 -9.56
C GLY A 128 -2.36 -28.70 -8.29
N ILE A 129 -1.88 -28.18 -7.18
CA ILE A 129 -1.99 -28.84 -5.87
C ILE A 129 -3.46 -28.94 -5.42
N SER A 130 -3.83 -30.03 -4.72
CA SER A 130 -5.16 -30.18 -4.14
C SER A 130 -5.32 -29.34 -2.87
N ILE A 131 -6.57 -28.98 -2.52
CA ILE A 131 -6.87 -28.22 -1.31
C ILE A 131 -6.42 -28.96 -0.04
N GLU A 132 -6.55 -30.31 -0.03
CA GLU A 132 -6.14 -31.14 1.10
C GLU A 132 -4.62 -31.02 1.31
N ARG A 133 -3.85 -31.13 0.23
CA ARG A 133 -2.39 -31.03 0.33
C ARG A 133 -1.95 -29.62 0.69
N SER A 134 -2.61 -28.58 0.16
CA SER A 134 -2.34 -27.20 0.54
C SER A 134 -2.61 -26.94 2.03
N LYS A 135 -3.71 -27.50 2.57
CA LYS A 135 -4.01 -27.43 4.01
C LYS A 135 -2.95 -28.12 4.87
N GLU A 136 -2.48 -29.29 4.45
CA GLU A 136 -1.39 -30.02 5.13
C GLU A 136 -0.12 -29.18 5.14
N MET A 137 0.28 -28.64 3.98
CA MET A 137 1.46 -27.79 3.86
C MET A 137 1.32 -26.49 4.68
N GLY A 138 0.13 -25.90 4.70
CA GLY A 138 -0.16 -24.75 5.59
C GLY A 138 -0.03 -25.12 7.07
N ALA A 139 -0.42 -26.32 7.47
CA ALA A 139 -0.22 -26.79 8.84
C ALA A 139 1.26 -27.06 9.16
N GLU A 140 2.02 -27.63 8.23
CA GLU A 140 3.48 -27.80 8.35
C GLU A 140 4.18 -26.44 8.51
N LEU A 141 3.78 -25.45 7.70
CA LEU A 141 4.27 -24.06 7.77
C LEU A 141 4.05 -23.46 9.16
N ARG A 142 2.80 -23.51 9.67
CA ARG A 142 2.48 -23.01 11.02
C ARG A 142 3.31 -23.71 12.11
N ASN A 143 3.46 -25.02 12.02
CA ASN A 143 4.24 -25.78 13.00
C ASN A 143 5.72 -25.39 13.00
N LYS A 144 6.30 -25.16 11.82
CA LYS A 144 7.70 -24.74 11.69
C LYS A 144 7.91 -23.32 12.21
N LEU A 145 7.07 -22.37 11.80
CA LEU A 145 7.15 -21.00 12.23
C LEU A 145 6.85 -20.84 13.74
N GLY A 146 5.91 -21.62 14.27
CA GLY A 146 5.57 -21.62 15.69
C GLY A 146 6.69 -22.07 16.62
N GLN A 147 7.78 -22.65 16.10
CA GLN A 147 8.96 -23.02 16.90
C GLN A 147 9.85 -21.83 17.26
N PHE A 148 9.70 -20.69 16.58
CA PHE A 148 10.45 -19.50 16.91
C PHE A 148 9.90 -18.84 18.18
N PRO A 149 10.71 -18.60 19.19
CA PRO A 149 10.23 -18.06 20.49
C PRO A 149 9.70 -16.63 20.42
N GLU A 150 10.05 -15.89 19.37
CA GLU A 150 9.60 -14.52 19.10
C GLU A 150 8.13 -14.45 18.61
N MET A 151 7.54 -15.58 18.21
CA MET A 151 6.17 -15.63 17.69
C MET A 151 5.13 -15.53 18.80
N SER A 152 4.10 -14.73 18.56
CA SER A 152 2.89 -14.65 19.36
C SER A 152 1.80 -15.56 18.81
N TYR A 153 1.58 -15.48 17.50
CA TYR A 153 0.66 -16.35 16.76
C TYR A 153 1.14 -16.54 15.33
N VAL A 154 0.68 -17.61 14.69
CA VAL A 154 0.87 -17.87 13.26
C VAL A 154 -0.47 -18.32 12.70
N MET A 155 -0.96 -17.62 11.71
CA MET A 155 -2.19 -17.97 10.98
C MET A 155 -1.89 -18.15 9.50
N THR A 156 -2.66 -19.01 8.83
CA THR A 156 -2.53 -19.24 7.39
C THR A 156 -3.89 -19.24 6.73
N GLN A 157 -3.96 -18.57 5.59
CA GLN A 157 -5.08 -18.62 4.65
C GLN A 157 -4.62 -19.40 3.41
N VAL A 158 -5.45 -20.32 2.93
CA VAL A 158 -5.15 -21.15 1.77
C VAL A 158 -6.14 -20.83 0.67
N GLY A 159 -5.64 -20.34 -0.45
CA GLY A 159 -6.47 -19.98 -1.57
C GLY A 159 -7.34 -18.75 -1.32
N ARG A 160 -8.51 -18.73 -1.97
CA ARG A 160 -9.44 -17.60 -1.96
C ARG A 160 -10.28 -17.57 -0.68
N ASP A 161 -10.61 -16.38 -0.21
CA ASP A 161 -11.61 -16.17 0.85
C ASP A 161 -13.05 -16.47 0.38
N ASP A 162 -13.99 -16.62 1.31
CA ASP A 162 -15.39 -16.89 1.00
C ASP A 162 -16.09 -15.71 0.29
N GLU A 163 -15.64 -14.50 0.52
CA GLU A 163 -16.17 -13.28 -0.10
C GLU A 163 -15.64 -13.10 -1.53
N GLY A 164 -14.57 -13.80 -1.91
CA GLY A 164 -13.98 -13.76 -3.25
C GLY A 164 -13.32 -12.43 -3.59
N ALA A 165 -12.91 -11.67 -2.59
CA ALA A 165 -12.24 -10.38 -2.77
C ALA A 165 -10.86 -10.55 -3.42
N GLU A 166 -10.18 -11.64 -3.10
CA GLU A 166 -8.86 -11.98 -3.62
C GLU A 166 -8.93 -13.26 -4.46
N ALA A 167 -8.43 -13.19 -5.70
CA ALA A 167 -8.51 -14.29 -6.65
C ALA A 167 -7.27 -15.21 -6.60
N PHE A 168 -6.89 -15.64 -5.39
CA PHE A 168 -5.78 -16.57 -5.21
C PHE A 168 -6.20 -18.01 -5.52
N SER A 169 -5.25 -18.77 -6.06
CA SER A 169 -5.44 -20.20 -6.32
C SER A 169 -5.13 -21.04 -5.09
N LEU A 170 -5.42 -22.36 -5.18
CA LEU A 170 -5.14 -23.32 -4.12
C LEU A 170 -3.63 -23.49 -3.84
N SER A 171 -2.77 -23.06 -4.75
CA SER A 171 -1.32 -23.08 -4.60
C SER A 171 -0.77 -21.86 -3.87
N HIS A 172 -1.62 -20.89 -3.52
CA HIS A 172 -1.22 -19.71 -2.77
C HIS A 172 -1.62 -19.82 -1.30
N ILE A 173 -0.65 -19.59 -0.42
CA ILE A 173 -0.87 -19.52 1.03
C ILE A 173 -0.39 -18.18 1.53
N GLU A 174 -1.25 -17.45 2.19
CA GLU A 174 -0.89 -16.27 2.95
C GLU A 174 -0.71 -16.64 4.42
N CYS A 175 0.36 -16.16 5.02
CA CYS A 175 0.70 -16.46 6.40
C CYS A 175 0.95 -15.17 7.19
N GLY A 176 0.05 -14.88 8.10
CA GLY A 176 0.18 -13.79 9.06
C GLY A 176 0.88 -14.26 10.32
N VAL A 177 1.98 -13.60 10.66
CA VAL A 177 2.79 -13.89 11.85
C VAL A 177 2.81 -12.67 12.76
N GLY A 178 2.20 -12.79 13.95
CA GLY A 178 2.29 -11.80 15.00
C GLY A 178 3.54 -12.01 15.84
N LEU A 179 4.26 -10.94 16.12
CA LEU A 179 5.47 -10.96 16.96
C LEU A 179 5.14 -10.60 18.40
N LYS A 180 5.90 -11.15 19.34
CA LYS A 180 5.89 -10.68 20.73
C LYS A 180 6.56 -9.30 20.82
N PRO A 181 6.26 -8.51 21.88
CA PRO A 181 6.97 -7.26 22.12
C PRO A 181 8.49 -7.47 22.09
N TYR A 182 9.21 -6.60 21.39
CA TYR A 182 10.67 -6.73 21.17
C TYR A 182 11.46 -6.85 22.48
N ASP A 183 11.01 -6.16 23.53
CA ASP A 183 11.64 -6.21 24.86
C ASP A 183 11.57 -7.60 25.52
N SER A 184 10.68 -8.46 25.05
CA SER A 184 10.52 -9.83 25.54
C SER A 184 11.38 -10.86 24.78
N TRP A 185 12.11 -10.43 23.76
CA TRP A 185 12.93 -11.33 22.95
C TRP A 185 14.21 -11.74 23.69
N THR A 186 14.40 -13.04 23.83
CA THR A 186 15.54 -13.62 24.57
C THR A 186 16.68 -14.08 23.65
N THR A 187 16.44 -14.13 22.33
CA THR A 187 17.41 -14.67 21.37
C THR A 187 18.47 -13.68 20.92
N GLY A 188 18.33 -12.38 21.23
CA GLY A 188 19.21 -11.31 20.77
C GLY A 188 19.13 -11.02 19.27
N ARG A 189 18.14 -11.59 18.58
CA ARG A 189 17.85 -11.27 17.16
C ARG A 189 17.13 -9.93 17.06
N ASN A 190 17.32 -9.26 15.92
CA ASN A 190 16.42 -8.21 15.46
C ASN A 190 15.46 -8.81 14.42
N LYS A 191 14.45 -8.05 13.97
CA LYS A 191 13.44 -8.51 13.00
C LYS A 191 14.07 -9.01 11.69
N ALA A 192 15.10 -8.33 11.17
CA ALA A 192 15.77 -8.75 9.95
C ALA A 192 16.45 -10.12 10.09
N LYS A 193 17.16 -10.34 11.19
CA LYS A 193 17.77 -11.66 11.48
C LYS A 193 16.74 -12.74 11.76
N LEU A 194 15.57 -12.38 12.29
CA LEU A 194 14.49 -13.32 12.46
C LEU A 194 13.92 -13.74 11.09
N ILE A 195 13.69 -12.80 10.18
CA ILE A 195 13.25 -13.08 8.80
C ILE A 195 14.25 -13.97 8.09
N GLU A 196 15.55 -13.69 8.21
CA GLU A 196 16.62 -14.52 7.64
C GLU A 196 16.55 -15.96 8.17
N ALA A 197 16.45 -16.14 9.49
CA ALA A 197 16.33 -17.46 10.10
C ALA A 197 15.04 -18.21 9.71
N MET A 198 13.93 -17.48 9.53
CA MET A 198 12.68 -18.05 9.03
C MET A 198 12.83 -18.48 7.57
N ASN A 199 13.43 -17.65 6.74
CA ASN A 199 13.69 -17.97 5.34
C ASN A 199 14.55 -19.21 5.22
N ASP A 200 15.66 -19.30 5.95
CA ASP A 200 16.55 -20.48 5.95
C ASP A 200 15.77 -21.74 6.36
N THR A 201 14.88 -21.64 7.34
CA THR A 201 14.07 -22.77 7.78
C THR A 201 13.07 -23.20 6.69
N LEU A 202 12.41 -22.24 6.04
CA LEU A 202 11.40 -22.52 5.02
C LEU A 202 12.01 -23.01 3.71
N MET A 203 13.22 -22.54 3.35
CA MET A 203 13.95 -23.01 2.16
C MET A 203 14.37 -24.49 2.27
N THR A 204 14.39 -25.08 3.48
CA THR A 204 14.58 -26.51 3.64
C THR A 204 13.34 -27.35 3.31
N MET A 205 12.18 -26.72 3.19
CA MET A 205 10.92 -27.40 2.90
C MET A 205 10.71 -27.51 1.39
N PRO A 206 10.53 -28.72 0.84
CA PRO A 206 10.39 -28.88 -0.59
C PRO A 206 9.06 -28.33 -1.09
N GLY A 207 9.08 -27.60 -2.20
CA GLY A 207 7.89 -27.09 -2.86
C GLY A 207 7.35 -25.77 -2.30
N TYR A 208 8.09 -25.08 -1.43
CA TYR A 208 7.77 -23.73 -0.96
C TYR A 208 8.62 -22.70 -1.70
N SER A 209 7.96 -21.67 -2.21
CA SER A 209 8.60 -20.43 -2.61
C SER A 209 8.02 -19.32 -1.74
N VAL A 210 8.84 -18.61 -0.99
CA VAL A 210 8.40 -17.70 0.06
C VAL A 210 8.85 -16.27 -0.23
N GLY A 211 7.95 -15.31 0.02
CA GLY A 211 8.24 -13.88 0.03
C GLY A 211 7.85 -13.29 1.39
N PHE A 212 8.64 -12.36 1.91
CA PHE A 212 8.40 -11.72 3.19
C PHE A 212 8.03 -10.26 3.01
N SER A 213 6.93 -9.84 3.64
CA SER A 213 6.49 -8.46 3.68
C SER A 213 5.91 -8.11 5.06
N GLN A 214 5.13 -7.06 5.13
CA GLN A 214 4.38 -6.66 6.32
C GLN A 214 2.92 -6.39 5.91
N PRO A 215 1.93 -6.61 6.79
CA PRO A 215 0.51 -6.57 6.43
C PRO A 215 0.07 -5.26 5.75
N ILE A 216 0.39 -4.10 6.32
CA ILE A 216 -0.02 -2.81 5.76
C ILE A 216 0.75 -2.50 4.48
N ILE A 217 2.05 -2.79 4.44
CA ILE A 217 2.88 -2.56 3.25
C ILE A 217 2.38 -3.43 2.10
N ASP A 218 2.10 -4.70 2.36
CA ASP A 218 1.58 -5.64 1.37
C ASP A 218 0.26 -5.14 0.78
N MET A 219 -0.71 -4.82 1.64
CA MET A 219 -2.02 -4.27 1.23
C MET A 219 -1.90 -2.95 0.46
N VAL A 220 -1.03 -2.05 0.91
CA VAL A 220 -0.82 -0.76 0.24
C VAL A 220 -0.19 -0.96 -1.14
N MET A 221 0.80 -1.84 -1.24
CA MET A 221 1.47 -2.14 -2.51
C MET A 221 0.53 -2.81 -3.50
N ASP A 222 -0.30 -3.75 -3.05
CA ASP A 222 -1.32 -4.38 -3.89
C ASP A 222 -2.31 -3.34 -4.43
N GLN A 223 -2.92 -2.54 -3.58
CA GLN A 223 -3.92 -1.54 -3.98
C GLN A 223 -3.36 -0.42 -4.86
N ILE A 224 -2.13 -0.01 -4.65
CA ILE A 224 -1.55 1.15 -5.35
C ILE A 224 -0.76 0.71 -6.59
N ALA A 225 0.10 -0.30 -6.46
CA ALA A 225 0.97 -0.79 -7.54
C ALA A 225 0.37 -1.97 -8.31
N GLY A 226 -0.57 -2.69 -7.68
CA GLY A 226 -1.13 -3.95 -8.20
C GLY A 226 -0.04 -5.02 -8.32
N ALA A 227 0.86 -5.07 -7.35
CA ALA A 227 1.92 -6.06 -7.23
C ALA A 227 2.40 -6.11 -5.78
N HIS A 228 2.69 -7.31 -5.30
CA HIS A 228 3.18 -7.57 -3.93
C HIS A 228 4.71 -7.49 -3.81
N SER A 229 5.37 -6.69 -4.63
CA SER A 229 6.82 -6.57 -4.69
C SER A 229 7.28 -5.15 -4.95
N ASP A 230 8.50 -4.82 -4.52
CA ASP A 230 9.11 -3.49 -4.74
C ASP A 230 9.29 -3.16 -6.22
N LEU A 231 9.51 -4.17 -7.06
CA LEU A 231 9.67 -4.03 -8.51
C LEU A 231 8.76 -5.01 -9.23
N ALA A 232 7.93 -4.50 -10.12
CA ALA A 232 7.08 -5.30 -10.98
C ALA A 232 7.41 -5.06 -12.46
N LEU A 233 7.81 -6.11 -13.16
CA LEU A 233 8.01 -6.09 -14.60
C LEU A 233 6.77 -6.68 -15.28
N LYS A 234 6.01 -5.86 -16.00
CA LYS A 234 4.82 -6.29 -16.73
C LYS A 234 5.15 -6.61 -18.16
N ILE A 235 4.87 -7.84 -18.59
CA ILE A 235 5.08 -8.34 -19.94
C ILE A 235 3.70 -8.49 -20.59
N TYR A 236 3.51 -7.86 -21.76
CA TYR A 236 2.26 -7.88 -22.49
C TYR A 236 2.40 -8.70 -23.77
N GLY A 237 1.42 -9.54 -24.08
CA GLY A 237 1.38 -10.36 -25.30
C GLY A 237 -0.03 -10.90 -25.55
N GLU A 238 -0.33 -11.31 -26.77
CA GLU A 238 -1.61 -11.90 -27.15
C GLU A 238 -1.67 -13.40 -26.81
N ASP A 239 -0.53 -14.09 -26.87
CA ASP A 239 -0.41 -15.50 -26.51
C ASP A 239 0.17 -15.64 -25.09
N ILE A 240 -0.62 -16.23 -24.20
CA ILE A 240 -0.26 -16.43 -22.80
C ILE A 240 0.91 -17.40 -22.63
N THR A 241 1.04 -18.38 -23.51
CA THR A 241 2.11 -19.39 -23.46
C THR A 241 3.44 -18.77 -23.85
N GLU A 242 3.44 -17.96 -24.92
CA GLU A 242 4.63 -17.25 -25.38
C GLU A 242 5.06 -16.18 -24.36
N THR A 243 4.08 -15.43 -23.85
CA THR A 243 4.32 -14.40 -22.81
C THR A 243 4.94 -15.03 -21.55
N ARG A 244 4.44 -16.20 -21.15
CA ARG A 244 5.00 -16.96 -20.01
C ARG A 244 6.44 -17.41 -20.29
N HIS A 245 6.71 -17.94 -21.47
CA HIS A 245 8.05 -18.35 -21.85
C HIS A 245 9.06 -17.18 -21.84
N ILE A 246 8.61 -15.99 -22.26
CA ILE A 246 9.43 -14.78 -22.14
C ILE A 246 9.65 -14.41 -20.68
N ALA A 247 8.61 -14.47 -19.85
CA ALA A 247 8.71 -14.19 -18.42
C ALA A 247 9.73 -15.09 -17.72
N ASP A 248 9.69 -16.39 -17.99
CA ASP A 248 10.65 -17.34 -17.42
C ASP A 248 12.11 -17.05 -17.84
N LYS A 249 12.34 -16.63 -19.09
CA LYS A 249 13.65 -16.17 -19.54
C LYS A 249 14.10 -14.91 -18.80
N VAL A 250 13.22 -13.96 -18.64
CA VAL A 250 13.50 -12.70 -17.91
C VAL A 250 13.86 -12.99 -16.45
N VAL A 251 13.09 -13.84 -15.76
CA VAL A 251 13.40 -14.28 -14.37
C VAL A 251 14.80 -14.87 -14.28
N ASN A 252 15.17 -15.73 -15.21
CA ASN A 252 16.50 -16.35 -15.22
C ASN A 252 17.63 -15.32 -15.41
N VAL A 253 17.40 -14.24 -16.14
CA VAL A 253 18.36 -13.15 -16.30
C VAL A 253 18.45 -12.31 -15.03
N ILE A 254 17.28 -11.93 -14.46
CA ILE A 254 17.22 -11.07 -13.27
C ILE A 254 17.85 -11.77 -12.05
N LYS A 255 17.64 -13.08 -11.88
CA LYS A 255 18.24 -13.87 -10.79
C LYS A 255 19.77 -13.84 -10.78
N GLN A 256 20.42 -13.49 -11.90
CA GLN A 256 21.87 -13.36 -11.99
C GLN A 256 22.40 -11.98 -11.56
N ILE A 257 21.50 -11.01 -11.34
CA ILE A 257 21.87 -9.65 -10.96
C ILE A 257 22.12 -9.61 -9.45
N PRO A 258 23.29 -9.17 -8.99
CA PRO A 258 23.56 -9.03 -7.56
C PRO A 258 22.57 -8.07 -6.89
N GLY A 259 21.93 -8.51 -5.81
CA GLY A 259 20.92 -7.74 -5.06
C GLY A 259 19.48 -8.00 -5.48
N ALA A 260 19.23 -8.78 -6.54
CA ALA A 260 17.90 -9.26 -6.86
C ALA A 260 17.56 -10.47 -5.99
N THR A 261 16.56 -10.34 -5.12
CA THR A 261 16.03 -11.39 -4.27
C THR A 261 14.57 -11.65 -4.61
N ASP A 262 14.07 -12.83 -4.29
CA ASP A 262 12.64 -13.20 -4.40
C ASP A 262 12.03 -13.00 -5.80
N VAL A 263 12.83 -13.23 -6.85
CA VAL A 263 12.43 -13.06 -8.24
C VAL A 263 11.57 -14.25 -8.67
N ALA A 264 10.29 -14.00 -8.94
CA ALA A 264 9.32 -14.99 -9.37
C ALA A 264 8.39 -14.43 -10.47
N VAL A 265 7.70 -15.33 -11.18
CA VAL A 265 6.56 -14.95 -12.02
C VAL A 265 5.30 -15.04 -11.17
N ASP A 266 4.61 -13.94 -11.01
CA ASP A 266 3.40 -13.83 -10.19
C ASP A 266 2.22 -14.60 -10.80
N GLN A 267 2.17 -14.70 -12.12
CA GLN A 267 1.10 -15.42 -12.82
C GLN A 267 1.31 -16.94 -12.76
N GLU A 268 0.28 -17.67 -12.32
CA GLU A 268 0.29 -19.12 -12.39
C GLU A 268 0.32 -19.66 -13.83
N PRO A 269 0.98 -20.80 -14.05
CA PRO A 269 0.89 -21.47 -15.34
C PRO A 269 -0.54 -21.92 -15.61
N PRO A 270 -0.97 -21.99 -16.89
CA PRO A 270 -2.29 -22.46 -17.24
C PRO A 270 -2.49 -23.91 -16.74
N LEU A 271 -3.53 -24.11 -15.95
CA LEU A 271 -3.90 -25.44 -15.44
C LEU A 271 -4.82 -26.14 -16.45
N PRO A 272 -4.69 -27.46 -16.62
CA PRO A 272 -5.62 -28.23 -17.43
C PRO A 272 -7.03 -28.14 -16.81
N GLN A 273 -8.01 -27.78 -17.62
CA GLN A 273 -9.40 -27.67 -17.20
C GLN A 273 -10.23 -28.74 -17.87
N LEU A 274 -11.08 -29.42 -17.10
CA LEU A 274 -12.12 -30.29 -17.65
C LEU A 274 -13.31 -29.44 -18.07
N GLN A 275 -13.55 -29.33 -19.37
CA GLN A 275 -14.75 -28.67 -19.91
C GLN A 275 -15.80 -29.71 -20.25
N ILE A 276 -16.98 -29.60 -19.65
CA ILE A 276 -18.13 -30.45 -19.96
C ILE A 276 -19.09 -29.63 -20.81
N ILE A 277 -19.16 -29.97 -22.09
CA ILE A 277 -20.01 -29.30 -23.07
C ILE A 277 -21.28 -30.11 -23.26
N ALA A 278 -22.42 -29.57 -22.84
CA ALA A 278 -23.73 -30.23 -22.99
C ALA A 278 -24.19 -30.19 -24.45
N ASP A 279 -24.41 -31.38 -25.03
CA ASP A 279 -25.00 -31.52 -26.36
C ASP A 279 -26.52 -31.34 -26.28
N ARG A 280 -26.99 -30.15 -26.61
CA ARG A 280 -28.39 -29.76 -26.48
C ARG A 280 -29.34 -30.60 -27.31
N ASP A 281 -28.92 -31.05 -28.50
CA ASP A 281 -29.75 -31.83 -29.39
C ASP A 281 -29.96 -33.25 -28.87
N ARG A 282 -28.91 -33.85 -28.32
CA ARG A 282 -29.03 -35.15 -27.63
C ARG A 282 -29.85 -35.09 -26.36
N ILE A 283 -29.67 -34.02 -25.53
CA ILE A 283 -30.45 -33.83 -24.33
C ILE A 283 -31.94 -33.75 -24.66
N ALA A 284 -32.32 -33.02 -25.71
CA ALA A 284 -33.70 -32.89 -26.19
C ALA A 284 -34.25 -34.23 -26.68
N GLN A 285 -33.44 -35.07 -27.35
CA GLN A 285 -33.86 -36.44 -27.79
C GLN A 285 -34.24 -37.34 -26.64
N TYR A 286 -33.61 -37.17 -25.48
CA TYR A 286 -33.95 -37.90 -24.25
C TYR A 286 -35.07 -37.27 -23.43
N GLY A 287 -35.65 -36.15 -23.89
CA GLY A 287 -36.72 -35.43 -23.16
C GLY A 287 -36.28 -34.78 -21.87
N LEU A 288 -34.98 -34.49 -21.72
CA LEU A 288 -34.40 -33.86 -20.57
C LEU A 288 -34.20 -32.36 -20.84
N ASN A 289 -34.16 -31.54 -19.76
CA ASN A 289 -33.74 -30.16 -19.86
C ASN A 289 -32.23 -30.02 -19.65
N VAL A 290 -31.62 -28.98 -20.21
CA VAL A 290 -30.22 -28.67 -20.00
C VAL A 290 -29.91 -28.42 -18.53
N SER A 291 -30.87 -27.84 -17.79
CA SER A 291 -30.79 -27.65 -16.34
C SER A 291 -30.60 -28.94 -15.56
N ASP A 292 -31.35 -30.01 -15.95
CA ASP A 292 -31.27 -31.30 -15.24
C ASP A 292 -29.87 -31.93 -15.37
N VAL A 293 -29.25 -31.76 -16.54
CA VAL A 293 -27.87 -32.19 -16.78
C VAL A 293 -26.86 -31.33 -16.06
N ALA A 294 -27.08 -30.01 -16.01
CA ALA A 294 -26.22 -29.09 -15.28
C ALA A 294 -26.28 -29.35 -13.77
N ASP A 295 -27.47 -29.56 -13.21
CA ASP A 295 -27.67 -29.93 -11.80
C ASP A 295 -26.99 -31.25 -11.45
N LEU A 296 -27.06 -32.25 -12.35
CA LEU A 296 -26.37 -33.51 -12.15
C LEU A 296 -24.84 -33.35 -12.13
N ILE A 297 -24.30 -32.51 -13.02
CA ILE A 297 -22.87 -32.21 -13.05
C ILE A 297 -22.45 -31.46 -11.79
N GLU A 298 -23.25 -30.49 -11.36
CA GLU A 298 -22.98 -29.72 -10.12
C GLU A 298 -23.04 -30.61 -8.87
N LEU A 299 -24.00 -31.56 -8.80
CA LEU A 299 -24.10 -32.53 -7.72
C LEU A 299 -22.94 -33.52 -7.73
N ALA A 300 -22.60 -34.08 -8.90
CA ALA A 300 -21.63 -35.15 -9.01
C ALA A 300 -20.16 -34.69 -8.94
N ILE A 301 -19.88 -33.50 -9.45
CA ILE A 301 -18.51 -32.94 -9.59
C ILE A 301 -18.31 -31.69 -8.73
N GLY A 302 -19.29 -30.79 -8.70
CA GLY A 302 -19.21 -29.53 -7.96
C GLY A 302 -19.46 -29.64 -6.46
N GLY A 303 -20.02 -30.78 -6.00
CA GLY A 303 -20.23 -31.00 -4.57
C GLY A 303 -21.38 -30.21 -3.96
N LYS A 304 -22.41 -29.85 -4.75
CA LYS A 304 -23.60 -29.16 -4.23
C LYS A 304 -24.25 -29.99 -3.11
N ALA A 305 -24.47 -29.37 -1.96
CA ALA A 305 -25.22 -29.97 -0.88
C ALA A 305 -26.69 -30.21 -1.30
N ILE A 306 -27.23 -31.36 -0.98
CA ILE A 306 -28.63 -31.77 -1.24
C ILE A 306 -29.52 -31.21 -0.15
#